data_743b013b3daf1a86cb86ca854795a5c8
#
_entry.id   743b013b3daf1a86cb86ca854795a5c8
#
_cell.length_a   1.000
_cell.length_b   1.000
_cell.length_c   1.000
_cell.angle_alpha   90.00
_cell.angle_beta   90.00
_cell.angle_gamma   90.00
#
_symmetry.space_group_name_H-M   'P 1'
#
loop_
_entity.id
_entity.type
_entity.pdbx_description
1 polymer ?
#
loop_
_entity_poly.entity_id
_entity_poly.type
_entity_poly.pdbx_seq_one_letter_code
_entity_poly.pdbx_strand_id
1 'polypeptide(L)'
;HLLTIKTEGKYTLSGTATDKDFRVKVGDRLATTLTIDNLTINTYNGDYIGGYSPLDFSGAGETTLILVGENQLTARGNNPAVYAPNVNSENKEDAIQLIIQGNGSLVATGGKDWPGIGNTGSARILIEGGDITAQGGANAAGIGGSKGFWFDSIVIDGGHVTAKGEDTYDIGCGYYPSGASSHGHGRRHTISITGGVVEADR
;
A
#
# COMPACT_ATOMS: atom_id res chain seq x y z
N HIS A 1 7.29 -18.12 3.89
CA HIS A 1 6.22 -18.86 3.17
C HIS A 1 5.48 -17.91 2.23
N LEU A 2 5.27 -18.32 0.97
CA LEU A 2 4.59 -17.54 -0.06
C LEU A 2 3.27 -18.21 -0.44
N LEU A 3 2.14 -17.51 -0.23
CA LEU A 3 0.86 -17.84 -0.82
C LEU A 3 0.73 -17.02 -2.12
N THR A 4 0.54 -17.68 -3.25
CA THR A 4 0.37 -16.99 -4.53
C THR A 4 -1.04 -17.23 -5.09
N ILE A 5 -1.76 -16.14 -5.35
CA ILE A 5 -3.01 -16.16 -6.10
C ILE A 5 -2.63 -16.17 -7.59
N LYS A 6 -3.02 -17.23 -8.31
CA LYS A 6 -2.59 -17.49 -9.70
C LYS A 6 -3.70 -17.31 -10.74
N THR A 7 -4.91 -17.02 -10.31
CA THR A 7 -6.07 -16.81 -11.19
C THR A 7 -6.84 -15.58 -10.74
N GLU A 8 -7.54 -14.96 -11.68
CA GLU A 8 -8.51 -13.93 -11.36
C GLU A 8 -9.63 -14.49 -10.51
N GLY A 9 -10.22 -13.65 -9.67
CA GLY A 9 -11.35 -14.07 -8.85
C GLY A 9 -11.49 -13.31 -7.54
N LYS A 10 -12.36 -13.86 -6.70
CA LYS A 10 -12.65 -13.35 -5.36
C LYS A 10 -12.12 -14.32 -4.32
N TYR A 11 -11.32 -13.80 -3.41
CA TYR A 11 -10.65 -14.58 -2.37
C TYR A 11 -10.91 -13.97 -1.02
N THR A 12 -10.96 -14.81 0.01
CA THR A 12 -11.01 -14.35 1.40
C THR A 12 -9.85 -14.94 2.17
N LEU A 13 -9.16 -14.09 2.91
CA LEU A 13 -8.08 -14.48 3.81
C LEU A 13 -8.43 -14.05 5.23
N SER A 14 -8.19 -14.94 6.18
CA SER A 14 -8.37 -14.70 7.61
C SER A 14 -7.32 -15.41 8.43
N GLY A 15 -7.15 -14.98 9.68
CA GLY A 15 -6.26 -15.62 10.64
C GLY A 15 -4.96 -14.88 10.87
N THR A 16 -4.04 -15.54 11.57
CA THR A 16 -2.79 -14.92 12.00
C THR A 16 -1.59 -15.69 11.48
N ALA A 17 -0.70 -14.98 10.80
CA ALA A 17 0.59 -15.49 10.38
C ALA A 17 1.70 -14.72 11.10
N THR A 18 2.38 -15.41 12.04
CA THR A 18 3.51 -14.88 12.79
C THR A 18 4.85 -15.38 12.25
N ASP A 19 4.81 -16.26 11.26
CA ASP A 19 6.02 -16.74 10.60
C ASP A 19 6.70 -15.60 9.86
N LYS A 20 7.99 -15.48 10.08
CA LYS A 20 8.85 -14.37 9.62
C LYS A 20 8.78 -14.06 8.12
N ASP A 21 8.33 -15.01 7.30
CA ASP A 21 8.37 -14.94 5.85
C ASP A 21 7.00 -15.19 5.19
N PHE A 22 5.91 -15.16 5.95
CA PHE A 22 4.59 -15.35 5.34
C PHE A 22 4.15 -14.10 4.61
N ARG A 23 3.81 -14.28 3.34
CA ARG A 23 3.28 -13.20 2.49
C ARG A 23 2.26 -13.74 1.51
N VAL A 24 1.41 -12.85 1.04
CA VAL A 24 0.44 -13.14 -0.02
C VAL A 24 0.79 -12.30 -1.24
N LYS A 25 0.97 -12.95 -2.37
CA LYS A 25 1.21 -12.29 -3.66
C LYS A 25 0.11 -12.58 -4.65
N VAL A 26 -0.39 -11.55 -5.32
CA VAL A 26 -1.23 -11.70 -6.50
C VAL A 26 -0.34 -11.78 -7.74
N GLY A 27 -0.63 -12.75 -8.60
CA GLY A 27 0.12 -12.97 -9.83
C GLY A 27 -0.01 -11.80 -10.80
N ASP A 28 0.91 -11.77 -11.76
CA ASP A 28 1.05 -10.65 -12.67
C ASP A 28 -0.19 -10.46 -13.56
N ARG A 29 -0.66 -9.21 -13.65
CA ARG A 29 -1.80 -8.74 -14.46
C ARG A 29 -3.16 -9.34 -14.10
N LEU A 30 -3.28 -10.02 -12.96
CA LEU A 30 -4.55 -10.59 -12.51
C LEU A 30 -5.41 -9.52 -11.84
N ALA A 31 -6.63 -9.34 -12.34
CA ALA A 31 -7.65 -8.57 -11.67
C ALA A 31 -8.23 -9.40 -10.51
N THR A 32 -8.17 -8.87 -9.29
CA THR A 32 -8.47 -9.66 -8.09
C THR A 32 -9.27 -8.86 -7.07
N THR A 33 -10.28 -9.49 -6.50
CA THR A 33 -10.93 -9.01 -5.28
C THR A 33 -10.45 -9.85 -4.11
N LEU A 34 -9.76 -9.23 -3.17
CA LEU A 34 -9.27 -9.88 -1.96
C LEU A 34 -9.99 -9.31 -0.74
N THR A 35 -10.76 -10.14 -0.06
CA THR A 35 -11.33 -9.81 1.25
C THR A 35 -10.34 -10.26 2.33
N ILE A 36 -10.01 -9.36 3.25
CA ILE A 36 -9.28 -9.69 4.46
C ILE A 36 -10.23 -9.52 5.66
N ASP A 37 -10.29 -10.56 6.50
CA ASP A 37 -11.21 -10.66 7.62
C ASP A 37 -10.49 -11.14 8.88
N ASN A 38 -10.26 -10.24 9.81
CA ASN A 38 -9.46 -10.51 11.01
C ASN A 38 -8.08 -11.11 10.67
N LEU A 39 -7.42 -10.52 9.68
CA LEU A 39 -6.13 -10.99 9.17
C LEU A 39 -4.98 -10.27 9.86
N THR A 40 -4.07 -11.02 10.45
CA THR A 40 -2.80 -10.49 10.98
C THR A 40 -1.62 -11.13 10.26
N ILE A 41 -0.78 -10.32 9.61
CA ILE A 41 0.48 -10.75 9.00
C ILE A 41 1.59 -9.83 9.48
N ASN A 42 2.62 -10.42 10.09
CA ASN A 42 3.81 -9.71 10.51
C ASN A 42 5.05 -10.37 9.89
N THR A 43 5.62 -9.72 8.88
CA THR A 43 6.78 -10.24 8.12
C THR A 43 8.11 -9.87 8.77
N TYR A 44 8.18 -9.80 10.08
CA TYR A 44 9.43 -9.49 10.78
C TYR A 44 10.52 -10.50 10.48
N ASN A 45 11.58 -10.05 9.84
CA ASN A 45 12.74 -10.87 9.45
C ASN A 45 14.05 -10.43 10.14
N GLY A 46 14.01 -10.10 11.43
CA GLY A 46 15.23 -9.71 12.16
C GLY A 46 15.99 -8.58 11.46
N ASP A 47 17.32 -8.61 11.51
CA ASP A 47 18.21 -7.58 10.93
C ASP A 47 18.50 -7.75 9.43
N TYR A 48 17.76 -8.57 8.70
CA TYR A 48 18.04 -8.86 7.30
C TYR A 48 17.44 -7.79 6.36
N ILE A 49 18.26 -7.36 5.39
CA ILE A 49 17.94 -6.31 4.38
C ILE A 49 16.90 -6.80 3.35
N GLY A 50 16.30 -7.95 3.51
CA GLY A 50 15.32 -8.54 2.61
C GLY A 50 14.01 -8.81 3.32
N GLY A 51 13.16 -7.83 3.47
CA GLY A 51 11.78 -8.03 3.94
C GLY A 51 10.84 -8.36 2.79
N TYR A 52 9.59 -8.65 3.13
CA TYR A 52 8.51 -8.86 2.17
C TYR A 52 7.28 -8.06 2.59
N SER A 53 6.51 -7.64 1.63
CA SER A 53 5.19 -7.06 1.89
C SER A 53 4.23 -8.16 2.35
N PRO A 54 3.51 -7.98 3.45
CA PRO A 54 2.40 -8.87 3.83
C PRO A 54 1.43 -9.12 2.69
N LEU A 55 1.01 -8.05 2.00
CA LEU A 55 0.23 -8.14 0.76
C LEU A 55 1.01 -7.50 -0.39
N ASP A 56 1.34 -8.30 -1.39
CA ASP A 56 2.10 -7.89 -2.57
C ASP A 56 1.21 -7.93 -3.83
N PHE A 57 0.80 -6.75 -4.26
CA PHE A 57 0.07 -6.53 -5.51
C PHE A 57 0.92 -5.88 -6.59
N SER A 58 2.24 -5.83 -6.41
CA SER A 58 3.15 -5.07 -7.28
C SER A 58 3.07 -5.42 -8.76
N GLY A 59 2.78 -6.67 -9.07
CA GLY A 59 2.58 -7.15 -10.45
C GLY A 59 1.12 -7.33 -10.84
N ALA A 60 0.18 -7.16 -9.90
CA ALA A 60 -1.22 -7.43 -10.13
C ALA A 60 -1.85 -6.49 -11.16
N GLY A 61 -3.00 -6.90 -11.69
CA GLY A 61 -3.96 -6.02 -12.37
C GLY A 61 -4.73 -5.16 -11.36
N GLU A 62 -5.89 -4.67 -11.77
CA GLU A 62 -6.77 -3.94 -10.86
C GLU A 62 -7.10 -4.80 -9.64
N THR A 63 -6.87 -4.26 -8.46
CA THR A 63 -7.05 -5.01 -7.23
C THR A 63 -8.00 -4.27 -6.29
N THR A 64 -9.07 -4.96 -5.88
CA THR A 64 -9.97 -4.51 -4.83
C THR A 64 -9.64 -5.23 -3.53
N LEU A 65 -9.27 -4.46 -2.50
CA LEU A 65 -9.06 -4.94 -1.14
C LEU A 65 -10.29 -4.60 -0.29
N ILE A 66 -11.01 -5.62 0.17
CA ILE A 66 -12.20 -5.45 1.01
C ILE A 66 -11.81 -5.72 2.46
N LEU A 67 -12.09 -4.74 3.32
CA LEU A 67 -11.82 -4.82 4.75
C LEU A 67 -13.05 -5.32 5.51
N VAL A 68 -12.89 -6.42 6.26
CA VAL A 68 -13.86 -6.97 7.19
C VAL A 68 -13.15 -7.24 8.52
N GLY A 69 -13.81 -6.95 9.64
CA GLY A 69 -13.20 -7.13 10.97
C GLY A 69 -11.93 -6.28 11.18
N GLU A 70 -11.03 -6.74 12.03
CA GLU A 70 -9.80 -6.03 12.41
C GLU A 70 -8.58 -6.65 11.73
N ASN A 71 -7.88 -5.87 10.91
CA ASN A 71 -6.75 -6.36 10.14
C ASN A 71 -5.46 -5.62 10.51
N GLN A 72 -4.36 -6.37 10.64
CA GLN A 72 -3.05 -5.81 10.95
C GLN A 72 -1.98 -6.37 10.00
N LEU A 73 -1.34 -5.50 9.25
CA LEU A 73 -0.29 -5.83 8.32
C LEU A 73 0.97 -5.05 8.68
N THR A 74 2.03 -5.75 9.04
CA THR A 74 3.31 -5.12 9.39
C THR A 74 4.40 -5.66 8.50
N ALA A 75 4.95 -4.81 7.67
CA ALA A 75 6.17 -5.09 6.92
C ALA A 75 7.38 -4.64 7.73
N ARG A 76 8.46 -5.37 7.60
CA ARG A 76 9.77 -4.96 8.10
C ARG A 76 10.83 -5.15 7.02
N GLY A 77 11.94 -4.46 7.17
CA GLY A 77 12.92 -4.35 6.11
C GLY A 77 12.50 -3.28 5.10
N ASN A 78 12.76 -3.49 3.84
CA ASN A 78 12.56 -2.49 2.78
C ASN A 78 11.32 -2.84 1.95
N ASN A 79 10.13 -2.83 2.56
CA ASN A 79 8.87 -3.13 1.85
C ASN A 79 7.69 -2.41 2.49
N PRO A 80 6.64 -2.08 1.71
CA PRO A 80 5.37 -1.59 2.25
C PRO A 80 4.56 -2.72 2.88
N ALA A 81 3.61 -2.39 3.76
CA ALA A 81 2.68 -3.38 4.29
C ALA A 81 1.69 -3.84 3.21
N VAL A 82 1.20 -2.91 2.42
CA VAL A 82 0.41 -3.18 1.21
C VAL A 82 1.16 -2.61 0.02
N TYR A 83 1.73 -3.49 -0.80
CA TYR A 83 2.42 -3.08 -2.03
C TYR A 83 1.40 -2.88 -3.13
N ALA A 84 1.08 -1.63 -3.42
CA ALA A 84 0.13 -1.28 -4.47
C ALA A 84 0.66 -1.66 -5.87
N PRO A 85 -0.23 -1.97 -6.83
CA PRO A 85 0.17 -2.27 -8.20
C PRO A 85 1.05 -1.18 -8.82
N ASN A 86 2.03 -1.61 -9.62
CA ASN A 86 2.83 -0.69 -10.41
C ASN A 86 2.14 -0.45 -11.76
N VAL A 87 1.78 0.80 -12.01
CA VAL A 87 1.25 1.18 -13.33
C VAL A 87 2.38 1.15 -14.34
N ASN A 88 2.29 0.28 -15.33
CA ASN A 88 3.25 0.25 -16.41
C ASN A 88 3.11 1.51 -17.28
N SER A 89 4.19 2.23 -17.51
CA SER A 89 4.22 3.61 -17.97
C SER A 89 3.77 3.85 -19.43
N GLU A 90 3.46 2.81 -20.20
CA GLU A 90 3.23 2.96 -21.63
C GLU A 90 1.79 3.31 -22.03
N ASN A 91 0.79 2.96 -21.21
CA ASN A 91 -0.61 3.29 -21.46
C ASN A 91 -1.27 3.94 -20.24
N LYS A 92 -1.41 5.24 -20.27
CA LYS A 92 -2.03 6.03 -19.19
C LYS A 92 -3.53 5.76 -18.99
N GLU A 93 -4.18 5.08 -19.91
CA GLU A 93 -5.62 4.78 -19.87
C GLU A 93 -5.93 3.46 -19.17
N ASP A 94 -4.99 2.53 -19.11
CA ASP A 94 -5.14 1.25 -18.39
C ASP A 94 -4.59 1.36 -16.96
N ALA A 95 -5.13 2.29 -16.21
CA ALA A 95 -4.64 2.59 -14.88
C ALA A 95 -4.99 1.49 -13.89
N ILE A 96 -4.09 0.57 -13.70
CA ILE A 96 -4.12 -0.42 -12.63
C ILE A 96 -4.20 0.32 -11.30
N GLN A 97 -5.23 0.06 -10.53
CA GLN A 97 -5.55 0.77 -9.30
C GLN A 97 -5.69 -0.21 -8.14
N LEU A 98 -5.26 0.21 -6.97
CA LEU A 98 -5.64 -0.41 -5.71
C LEU A 98 -6.88 0.30 -5.18
N ILE A 99 -7.99 -0.42 -5.09
CA ILE A 99 -9.23 0.05 -4.50
C ILE A 99 -9.34 -0.56 -3.09
N ILE A 100 -9.53 0.27 -2.07
CA ILE A 100 -9.72 -0.19 -0.69
C ILE A 100 -11.13 0.21 -0.26
N GLN A 101 -11.91 -0.77 0.19
CA GLN A 101 -13.30 -0.57 0.59
C GLN A 101 -13.69 -1.52 1.72
N GLY A 102 -14.92 -1.38 2.22
CA GLY A 102 -15.46 -2.21 3.29
C GLY A 102 -15.71 -1.40 4.57
N ASN A 103 -16.07 -2.10 5.64
CA ASN A 103 -16.38 -1.49 6.93
C ASN A 103 -15.49 -1.99 8.08
N GLY A 104 -14.51 -2.81 7.77
CA GLY A 104 -13.50 -3.26 8.71
C GLY A 104 -12.38 -2.24 8.91
N SER A 105 -11.43 -2.57 9.79
CA SER A 105 -10.25 -1.76 10.02
C SER A 105 -8.98 -2.37 9.41
N LEU A 106 -8.00 -1.52 9.13
CA LEU A 106 -6.68 -1.90 8.66
C LEU A 106 -5.61 -1.05 9.33
N VAL A 107 -4.71 -1.68 10.07
CA VAL A 107 -3.45 -1.07 10.48
C VAL A 107 -2.35 -1.58 9.56
N ALA A 108 -1.78 -0.69 8.75
CA ALA A 108 -0.75 -0.99 7.77
C ALA A 108 0.55 -0.26 8.13
N THR A 109 1.58 -1.00 8.56
CA THR A 109 2.88 -0.44 8.95
C THR A 109 3.96 -0.85 7.95
N GLY A 110 4.52 0.10 7.24
CA GLY A 110 5.63 -0.08 6.31
C GLY A 110 6.96 -0.29 7.03
N GLY A 111 7.90 -0.92 6.33
CA GLY A 111 9.27 -1.03 6.79
C GLY A 111 10.08 0.25 6.53
N LYS A 112 11.35 0.24 6.92
CA LYS A 112 12.23 1.40 6.73
C LYS A 112 12.24 1.85 5.26
N ASP A 113 12.13 3.17 5.04
CA ASP A 113 12.12 3.81 3.73
C ASP A 113 10.91 3.44 2.83
N TRP A 114 9.86 2.78 3.39
CA TRP A 114 8.69 2.31 2.64
C TRP A 114 7.37 2.70 3.29
N PRO A 115 6.32 2.97 2.48
CA PRO A 115 5.02 3.41 2.99
C PRO A 115 4.25 2.28 3.70
N GLY A 116 3.26 2.65 4.49
CA GLY A 116 2.26 1.70 4.97
C GLY A 116 1.50 1.08 3.80
N ILE A 117 0.96 1.95 2.92
CA ILE A 117 0.24 1.58 1.71
C ILE A 117 0.83 2.34 0.53
N GLY A 118 1.35 1.66 -0.49
CA GLY A 118 1.91 2.33 -1.66
C GLY A 118 2.98 1.56 -2.40
N ASN A 119 3.84 2.29 -3.14
CA ASN A 119 4.91 1.67 -3.94
C ASN A 119 6.07 2.62 -4.28
N THR A 120 6.86 2.25 -5.28
CA THR A 120 8.03 2.99 -5.79
C THR A 120 7.70 3.94 -6.94
N GLY A 121 6.61 4.70 -6.87
CA GLY A 121 6.46 5.86 -7.74
C GLY A 121 5.33 5.87 -8.77
N SER A 122 4.47 4.85 -8.80
CA SER A 122 3.34 4.81 -9.73
C SER A 122 2.04 4.33 -9.10
N ALA A 123 1.93 4.38 -7.77
CA ALA A 123 0.72 3.94 -7.08
C ALA A 123 -0.47 4.81 -7.47
N ARG A 124 -1.56 4.15 -7.84
CA ARG A 124 -2.90 4.72 -7.88
C ARG A 124 -3.73 4.03 -6.82
N ILE A 125 -4.22 4.82 -5.89
CA ILE A 125 -4.94 4.32 -4.72
C ILE A 125 -6.27 5.04 -4.63
N LEU A 126 -7.36 4.28 -4.56
CA LEU A 126 -8.70 4.76 -4.28
C LEU A 126 -9.16 4.15 -2.95
N ILE A 127 -9.54 4.98 -2.00
CA ILE A 127 -10.11 4.56 -0.72
C ILE A 127 -11.58 4.97 -0.69
N GLU A 128 -12.46 3.98 -0.67
CA GLU A 128 -13.91 4.15 -0.66
C GLU A 128 -14.53 3.84 0.71
N GLY A 129 -13.75 3.24 1.63
CA GLY A 129 -14.25 2.87 2.96
C GLY A 129 -13.21 2.22 3.84
N GLY A 130 -13.65 1.87 5.05
CA GLY A 130 -12.82 1.27 6.09
C GLY A 130 -12.30 2.28 7.10
N ASP A 131 -11.78 1.77 8.22
CA ASP A 131 -11.03 2.52 9.23
C ASP A 131 -9.54 2.19 9.07
N ILE A 132 -8.80 3.07 8.42
CA ILE A 132 -7.45 2.80 7.93
C ILE A 132 -6.44 3.63 8.74
N THR A 133 -5.50 2.96 9.38
CA THR A 133 -4.31 3.57 9.94
C THR A 133 -3.09 3.12 9.13
N ALA A 134 -2.48 4.04 8.38
CA ALA A 134 -1.33 3.76 7.55
C ALA A 134 -0.09 4.50 8.07
N GLN A 135 0.94 3.75 8.46
CA GLN A 135 2.20 4.30 8.95
C GLN A 135 3.34 3.93 8.02
N GLY A 136 4.03 4.93 7.50
CA GLY A 136 5.30 4.77 6.80
C GLY A 136 6.45 4.52 7.78
N GLY A 137 7.49 3.85 7.31
CA GLY A 137 8.77 3.86 8.00
C GLY A 137 9.57 5.14 7.75
N ALA A 138 10.76 5.25 8.32
CA ALA A 138 11.62 6.42 8.15
C ALA A 138 11.72 6.85 6.68
N ASN A 139 11.54 8.14 6.41
CA ASN A 139 11.60 8.75 5.08
C ASN A 139 10.47 8.33 4.08
N ALA A 140 9.43 7.65 4.52
CA ALA A 140 8.36 7.21 3.64
C ALA A 140 7.00 7.72 4.09
N ALA A 141 6.09 7.94 3.13
CA ALA A 141 4.74 8.37 3.41
C ALA A 141 3.94 7.29 4.17
N GLY A 142 2.92 7.67 4.89
CA GLY A 142 1.92 6.73 5.40
C GLY A 142 1.20 6.05 4.24
N ILE A 143 0.67 6.88 3.32
CA ILE A 143 0.05 6.42 2.07
C ILE A 143 0.74 7.11 0.90
N GLY A 144 1.32 6.35 -0.04
CA GLY A 144 1.95 6.91 -1.24
C GLY A 144 3.31 6.36 -1.59
N GLY A 145 4.34 7.23 -1.65
CA GLY A 145 5.68 6.91 -2.12
C GLY A 145 6.63 6.43 -1.03
N SER A 146 7.52 5.53 -1.40
CA SER A 146 8.71 5.19 -0.62
C SER A 146 9.76 6.30 -0.74
N LYS A 147 10.83 6.24 0.08
CA LYS A 147 11.95 7.19 0.01
C LYS A 147 12.49 7.35 -1.41
N GLY A 148 12.59 8.58 -1.88
CA GLY A 148 13.06 8.90 -3.22
C GLY A 148 12.05 8.64 -4.33
N PHE A 149 10.80 8.32 -3.98
CA PHE A 149 9.76 8.00 -4.96
C PHE A 149 8.48 8.81 -4.75
N TRP A 150 7.74 8.93 -5.85
CA TRP A 150 6.48 9.64 -5.97
C TRP A 150 5.30 8.65 -5.88
N PHE A 151 4.12 9.13 -6.12
CA PHE A 151 2.90 8.38 -6.38
C PHE A 151 2.27 8.93 -7.67
N ASP A 152 1.25 8.29 -8.24
CA ASP A 152 0.52 8.85 -9.38
C ASP A 152 -0.76 9.57 -8.92
N SER A 153 -1.66 8.86 -8.26
CA SER A 153 -2.86 9.47 -7.68
C SER A 153 -3.32 8.78 -6.40
N ILE A 154 -3.82 9.57 -5.47
CA ILE A 154 -4.48 9.09 -4.26
C ILE A 154 -5.84 9.80 -4.19
N VAL A 155 -6.91 9.01 -4.16
CA VAL A 155 -8.28 9.50 -4.01
C VAL A 155 -8.87 8.89 -2.75
N ILE A 156 -9.42 9.73 -1.88
CA ILE A 156 -10.15 9.31 -0.69
C ILE A 156 -11.58 9.79 -0.84
N ASP A 157 -12.50 8.85 -1.05
CA ASP A 157 -13.93 9.10 -1.28
C ASP A 157 -14.80 8.57 -0.14
N GLY A 158 -14.20 7.95 0.86
CA GLY A 158 -14.92 7.41 2.02
C GLY A 158 -14.00 6.88 3.10
N GLY A 159 -14.61 6.40 4.19
CA GLY A 159 -13.90 5.82 5.32
C GLY A 159 -13.33 6.83 6.31
N HIS A 160 -12.58 6.32 7.26
CA HIS A 160 -11.77 7.10 8.19
C HIS A 160 -10.30 6.73 7.96
N VAL A 161 -9.49 7.70 7.58
CA VAL A 161 -8.10 7.48 7.19
C VAL A 161 -7.17 8.30 8.07
N THR A 162 -6.38 7.63 8.88
CA THR A 162 -5.26 8.20 9.62
C THR A 162 -3.96 7.80 8.92
N ALA A 163 -3.24 8.75 8.36
CA ALA A 163 -1.97 8.50 7.72
C ALA A 163 -0.83 9.20 8.48
N LYS A 164 0.33 8.55 8.56
CA LYS A 164 1.50 9.10 9.21
C LYS A 164 2.77 8.72 8.46
N GLY A 165 3.45 9.74 7.91
CA GLY A 165 4.80 9.62 7.40
C GLY A 165 5.83 9.87 8.50
N GLU A 166 6.97 9.22 8.44
CA GLU A 166 8.11 9.53 9.31
C GLU A 166 9.11 10.37 8.52
N ASP A 167 9.37 11.60 9.00
CA ASP A 167 10.24 12.60 8.37
C ASP A 167 9.83 13.04 6.95
N THR A 168 8.58 12.81 6.54
CA THR A 168 8.05 13.18 5.23
C THR A 168 6.53 13.44 5.27
N TYR A 169 5.86 13.40 4.13
CA TYR A 169 4.41 13.59 4.04
C TYR A 169 3.63 12.40 4.58
N ASP A 170 2.54 12.64 5.26
CA ASP A 170 1.63 11.60 5.73
C ASP A 170 0.91 10.94 4.56
N ILE A 171 0.44 11.74 3.60
CA ILE A 171 -0.12 11.29 2.34
C ILE A 171 0.66 11.96 1.21
N GLY A 172 1.30 11.19 0.34
CA GLY A 172 2.06 11.78 -0.75
C GLY A 172 3.38 11.09 -1.09
N CYS A 173 4.40 11.91 -1.35
CA CYS A 173 5.74 11.42 -1.72
C CYS A 173 6.54 11.00 -0.49
N GLY A 174 7.47 10.07 -0.67
CA GLY A 174 8.50 9.83 0.32
C GLY A 174 9.54 10.96 0.36
N TYR A 175 10.39 10.95 1.39
CA TYR A 175 11.48 11.92 1.52
C TYR A 175 12.40 11.89 0.30
N TYR A 176 12.64 13.07 -0.25
CA TYR A 176 13.51 13.24 -1.39
C TYR A 176 14.76 14.03 -0.97
N PRO A 177 15.96 13.42 -0.95
CA PRO A 177 17.17 14.15 -0.58
C PRO A 177 17.46 15.24 -1.62
N SER A 178 17.81 16.44 -1.15
CA SER A 178 18.20 17.56 -2.00
C SER A 178 19.37 17.15 -2.90
N GLY A 179 19.23 17.36 -4.21
CA GLY A 179 20.27 17.03 -5.21
C GLY A 179 20.17 15.67 -5.87
N ALA A 180 19.19 14.84 -5.50
CA ALA A 180 18.90 13.63 -6.26
C ALA A 180 18.21 14.01 -7.60
N SER A 181 18.64 13.39 -8.70
CA SER A 181 17.98 13.59 -9.99
C SER A 181 16.56 13.05 -9.94
N SER A 182 15.61 13.93 -10.13
CA SER A 182 14.19 13.60 -10.11
C SER A 182 13.82 12.69 -11.29
N HIS A 183 13.70 11.42 -11.03
CA HIS A 183 13.04 10.51 -11.95
C HIS A 183 11.53 10.74 -11.84
N GLY A 184 10.98 11.63 -12.65
CA GLY A 184 9.53 11.87 -12.68
C GLY A 184 9.08 13.32 -12.76
N HIS A 185 9.97 14.28 -13.00
CA HIS A 185 9.56 15.65 -13.34
C HIS A 185 8.71 15.65 -14.61
N GLY A 186 7.44 15.97 -14.45
CA GLY A 186 6.49 16.09 -15.54
C GLY A 186 5.18 15.34 -15.33
N ARG A 187 5.06 14.52 -14.29
CA ARG A 187 3.77 13.90 -13.92
C ARG A 187 3.08 14.77 -12.87
N ARG A 188 1.80 15.01 -13.08
CA ARG A 188 0.96 15.63 -12.05
C ARG A 188 0.59 14.57 -11.05
N HIS A 189 1.10 14.71 -9.83
CA HIS A 189 0.66 13.89 -8.71
C HIS A 189 -0.60 14.54 -8.14
N THR A 190 -1.64 13.75 -7.93
CA THR A 190 -2.92 14.27 -7.45
C THR A 190 -3.33 13.58 -6.16
N ILE A 191 -3.71 14.38 -5.18
CA ILE A 191 -4.42 13.93 -4.00
C ILE A 191 -5.80 14.57 -4.06
N SER A 192 -6.85 13.78 -3.99
CA SER A 192 -8.24 14.24 -3.99
C SER A 192 -8.97 13.62 -2.81
N ILE A 193 -9.56 14.47 -1.99
CA ILE A 193 -10.41 14.03 -0.87
C ILE A 193 -11.81 14.52 -1.18
N THR A 194 -12.70 13.59 -1.49
CA THR A 194 -14.07 13.86 -1.92
C THR A 194 -15.09 13.38 -0.89
N GLY A 195 -14.66 12.51 0.05
CA GLY A 195 -15.49 12.01 1.14
C GLY A 195 -14.66 11.48 2.30
N GLY A 196 -15.35 11.00 3.34
CA GLY A 196 -14.72 10.40 4.52
C GLY A 196 -14.14 11.41 5.52
N VAL A 197 -13.35 10.90 6.46
CA VAL A 197 -12.58 11.66 7.45
C VAL A 197 -11.11 11.34 7.23
N VAL A 198 -10.28 12.38 7.15
CA VAL A 198 -8.84 12.21 6.92
C VAL A 198 -8.06 12.95 8.01
N GLU A 199 -7.19 12.23 8.68
CA GLU A 199 -6.26 12.75 9.68
C GLU A 199 -4.83 12.63 9.13
N ALA A 200 -4.24 13.76 8.80
CA ALA A 200 -2.89 13.90 8.30
C ALA A 200 -2.37 15.30 8.67
N ASP A 201 -1.14 15.38 9.16
CA ASP A 201 -0.56 16.64 9.65
C ASP A 201 0.36 17.30 8.61
N ARG A 202 0.81 16.55 7.60
CA ARG A 202 1.77 16.98 6.57
C ARG A 202 1.43 16.47 5.18
#